data_f8c1cad3ed77036b804777062bc3d7f1
#
_entry.id   f8c1cad3ed77036b804777062bc3d7f1
#
_cell.length_a   1.000
_cell.length_b   1.000
_cell.length_c   1.000
_cell.angle_alpha   90.00
_cell.angle_beta   90.00
_cell.angle_gamma   90.00
#
_symmetry.space_group_name_H-M   'P 1'
#
loop_
_entity.id
_entity.type
_entity.pdbx_description
1 polymer ?
#
loop_
_entity_poly.entity_id
_entity_poly.type
_entity_poly.pdbx_seq_one_letter_code
_entity_poly.pdbx_strand_id
1 'polypeptide(L)'
;MLYLYLGLSILSALLLSPRPVLIPLVFLGALLALALLHVLVLAVASLFVDRQQPDPKGFPFYRKLIAASVGPFLQLGRVRIDLVGAEKLPEGGFLLVGNHRSDFDPVTAMYALRGRGLTFVTKKENTTIPVAGRIILGSGCLSLDRSDDRQGLMVIRQVVRRIRNGEAIGIYPEGTRSKTGQLLPFRMGCFKAAQWAKCPLAVLKTEDSELVGRNFLRRPTTVRLTVKAVLPYEQIADMDTAEIGEMVRRILTT
;
A
#
# COMPACT_ATOMS: atom_id res chain seq x y z
N MET A 1 4.18 -15.23 -7.89
CA MET A 1 3.50 -16.18 -6.96
C MET A 1 2.38 -16.97 -7.63
N LEU A 2 1.39 -16.34 -8.33
CA LEU A 2 0.31 -17.10 -8.98
C LEU A 2 0.84 -18.14 -9.97
N TYR A 3 1.74 -17.76 -10.87
CA TYR A 3 2.35 -18.71 -11.81
C TYR A 3 3.15 -19.82 -11.12
N LEU A 4 3.77 -19.53 -9.96
CA LEU A 4 4.43 -20.55 -9.15
C LEU A 4 3.42 -21.56 -8.61
N TYR A 5 2.28 -21.09 -8.09
CA TYR A 5 1.22 -21.98 -7.59
C TYR A 5 0.64 -22.84 -8.69
N LEU A 6 0.35 -22.23 -9.85
CA LEU A 6 -0.13 -22.96 -11.01
C LEU A 6 0.89 -24.00 -11.48
N GLY A 7 2.16 -23.62 -11.60
CA GLY A 7 3.23 -24.51 -12.03
C GLY A 7 3.43 -25.69 -11.07
N LEU A 8 3.47 -25.43 -9.76
CA LEU A 8 3.58 -26.50 -8.75
C LEU A 8 2.35 -27.42 -8.74
N SER A 9 1.15 -26.86 -8.94
CA SER A 9 -0.07 -27.66 -9.01
C SER A 9 -0.13 -28.53 -10.26
N ILE A 10 0.32 -28.01 -11.41
CA ILE A 10 0.46 -28.79 -12.65
C ILE A 10 1.47 -29.92 -12.46
N LEU A 11 2.65 -29.58 -11.92
CA LEU A 11 3.70 -30.56 -11.68
C LEU A 11 3.22 -31.67 -10.74
N SER A 12 2.56 -31.31 -9.63
CA SER A 12 1.97 -32.28 -8.71
C SER A 12 0.94 -33.16 -9.38
N ALA A 13 0.07 -32.58 -10.23
CA ALA A 13 -0.95 -33.34 -10.95
C ALA A 13 -0.36 -34.35 -11.93
N LEU A 14 0.72 -33.98 -12.63
CA LEU A 14 1.41 -34.86 -13.57
C LEU A 14 2.21 -35.97 -12.86
N LEU A 15 2.84 -35.66 -11.72
CA LEU A 15 3.69 -36.62 -10.99
C LEU A 15 2.89 -37.59 -10.11
N LEU A 16 1.82 -37.10 -9.46
CA LEU A 16 1.09 -37.86 -8.44
C LEU A 16 -0.17 -38.53 -8.95
N SER A 17 -0.62 -38.20 -10.18
CA SER A 17 -1.84 -38.79 -10.71
C SER A 17 -1.58 -40.13 -11.45
N PRO A 18 -2.02 -41.27 -10.91
CA PRO A 18 -1.82 -42.57 -11.54
C PRO A 18 -2.74 -42.78 -12.76
N ARG A 19 -3.78 -41.95 -12.91
CA ARG A 19 -4.78 -42.03 -14.01
C ARG A 19 -5.05 -40.63 -14.56
N PRO A 20 -5.03 -40.44 -15.90
CA PRO A 20 -5.23 -39.12 -16.51
C PRO A 20 -6.53 -38.44 -16.08
N VAL A 21 -7.59 -39.21 -15.83
CA VAL A 21 -8.90 -38.68 -15.39
C VAL A 21 -8.84 -37.98 -14.03
N LEU A 22 -7.82 -38.29 -13.18
CA LEU A 22 -7.64 -37.67 -11.87
C LEU A 22 -6.79 -36.41 -11.90
N ILE A 23 -6.13 -36.07 -13.03
CA ILE A 23 -5.26 -34.90 -13.14
C ILE A 23 -5.97 -33.60 -12.71
N PRO A 24 -7.22 -33.29 -13.15
CA PRO A 24 -7.90 -32.07 -12.72
C PRO A 24 -8.17 -32.05 -11.21
N LEU A 25 -8.50 -33.17 -10.61
CA LEU A 25 -8.77 -33.26 -9.18
C LEU A 25 -7.50 -33.05 -8.35
N VAL A 26 -6.39 -33.67 -8.73
CA VAL A 26 -5.08 -33.49 -8.07
C VAL A 26 -4.58 -32.07 -8.24
N PHE A 27 -4.73 -31.48 -9.42
CA PHE A 27 -4.40 -30.07 -9.69
C PHE A 27 -5.17 -29.12 -8.77
N LEU A 28 -6.50 -29.27 -8.68
CA LEU A 28 -7.32 -28.44 -7.82
C LEU A 28 -6.99 -28.62 -6.33
N GLY A 29 -6.76 -29.86 -5.90
CA GLY A 29 -6.33 -30.18 -4.55
C GLY A 29 -4.99 -29.54 -4.19
N ALA A 30 -4.00 -29.62 -5.08
CA ALA A 30 -2.70 -28.99 -4.90
C ALA A 30 -2.80 -27.45 -4.85
N LEU A 31 -3.61 -26.86 -5.72
CA LEU A 31 -3.84 -25.42 -5.72
C LEU A 31 -4.48 -24.95 -4.40
N LEU A 32 -5.48 -25.68 -3.91
CA LEU A 32 -6.13 -25.42 -2.62
C LEU A 32 -5.14 -25.57 -1.46
N ALA A 33 -4.33 -26.62 -1.46
CA ALA A 33 -3.31 -26.87 -0.43
C ALA A 33 -2.28 -25.72 -0.38
N LEU A 34 -1.81 -25.25 -1.53
CA LEU A 34 -0.89 -24.09 -1.62
C LEU A 34 -1.55 -22.81 -1.13
N ALA A 35 -2.81 -22.58 -1.45
CA ALA A 35 -3.57 -21.42 -0.96
C ALA A 35 -3.74 -21.46 0.56
N LEU A 36 -4.09 -22.62 1.12
CA LEU A 36 -4.19 -22.84 2.57
C LEU A 36 -2.84 -22.67 3.27
N LEU A 37 -1.76 -23.20 2.69
CA LEU A 37 -0.41 -23.01 3.19
C LEU A 37 -0.03 -21.53 3.21
N HIS A 38 -0.37 -20.77 2.16
CA HIS A 38 -0.14 -19.32 2.14
C HIS A 38 -0.88 -18.60 3.27
N VAL A 39 -2.16 -18.92 3.47
CA VAL A 39 -2.95 -18.36 4.59
C VAL A 39 -2.37 -18.75 5.94
N LEU A 40 -1.91 -19.99 6.09
CA LEU A 40 -1.25 -20.46 7.31
C LEU A 40 0.05 -19.67 7.58
N VAL A 41 0.88 -19.46 6.56
CA VAL A 41 2.10 -18.64 6.67
C VAL A 41 1.77 -17.22 7.13
N LEU A 42 0.73 -16.59 6.56
CA LEU A 42 0.27 -15.27 6.99
C LEU A 42 -0.21 -15.30 8.45
N ALA A 43 -1.00 -16.30 8.83
CA ALA A 43 -1.52 -16.46 10.19
C ALA A 43 -0.37 -16.61 11.19
N VAL A 44 0.56 -17.53 10.94
CA VAL A 44 1.73 -17.76 11.80
C VAL A 44 2.60 -16.52 11.88
N ALA A 45 2.95 -15.90 10.73
CA ALA A 45 3.74 -14.66 10.71
C ALA A 45 3.07 -13.54 11.52
N SER A 46 1.73 -13.47 11.48
CA SER A 46 0.99 -12.44 12.22
C SER A 46 1.15 -12.57 13.74
N LEU A 47 1.43 -13.76 14.27
CA LEU A 47 1.58 -13.99 15.72
C LEU A 47 2.83 -13.29 16.28
N PHE A 48 3.84 -13.04 15.46
CA PHE A 48 5.10 -12.38 15.85
C PHE A 48 5.03 -10.86 15.81
N VAL A 49 3.88 -10.28 15.42
CA VAL A 49 3.70 -8.82 15.40
C VAL A 49 2.99 -8.37 16.66
N ASP A 50 3.68 -7.55 17.47
CA ASP A 50 3.06 -6.85 18.60
C ASP A 50 2.20 -5.68 18.06
N ARG A 51 0.92 -5.69 18.43
CA ARG A 51 -0.02 -4.62 18.07
C ARG A 51 0.17 -3.34 18.89
N GLN A 52 0.72 -3.45 20.10
CA GLN A 52 0.88 -2.32 21.00
C GLN A 52 2.17 -1.54 20.70
N GLN A 53 3.20 -2.25 20.28
CA GLN A 53 4.51 -1.67 19.95
C GLN A 53 5.03 -2.21 18.60
N PRO A 54 4.39 -1.85 17.47
CA PRO A 54 4.89 -2.24 16.17
C PRO A 54 6.29 -1.67 15.95
N ASP A 55 7.17 -2.46 15.32
CA ASP A 55 8.51 -1.97 14.94
C ASP A 55 8.37 -0.70 14.10
N PRO A 56 8.96 0.42 14.53
CA PRO A 56 8.84 1.69 13.83
C PRO A 56 9.39 1.65 12.39
N LYS A 57 10.32 0.75 12.08
CA LYS A 57 10.86 0.60 10.71
C LYS A 57 10.07 -0.39 9.85
N GLY A 58 9.27 -1.25 10.49
CA GLY A 58 8.68 -2.43 9.87
C GLY A 58 9.75 -3.43 9.37
N PHE A 59 9.36 -4.65 9.19
CA PHE A 59 10.26 -5.67 8.69
C PHE A 59 10.08 -5.88 7.18
N PRO A 60 11.16 -5.90 6.39
CA PRO A 60 11.09 -6.18 4.95
C PRO A 60 10.37 -7.49 4.62
N PHE A 61 10.43 -8.47 5.53
CA PHE A 61 9.71 -9.73 5.43
C PHE A 61 8.20 -9.54 5.26
N TYR A 62 7.55 -8.70 6.09
CA TYR A 62 6.11 -8.45 5.99
C TYR A 62 5.74 -7.68 4.72
N ARG A 63 6.61 -6.78 4.24
CA ARG A 63 6.43 -6.11 2.93
C ARG A 63 6.45 -7.11 1.78
N LYS A 64 7.35 -8.12 1.84
CA LYS A 64 7.39 -9.23 0.88
C LYS A 64 6.15 -10.11 0.97
N LEU A 65 5.64 -10.38 2.18
CA LEU A 65 4.39 -11.13 2.37
C LEU A 65 3.19 -10.39 1.75
N ILE A 66 3.08 -9.07 1.96
CA ILE A 66 2.05 -8.25 1.32
C ILE A 66 2.17 -8.36 -0.20
N ALA A 67 3.36 -8.16 -0.76
CA ALA A 67 3.57 -8.25 -2.20
C ALA A 67 3.26 -9.64 -2.76
N ALA A 68 3.59 -10.70 -2.00
CA ALA A 68 3.29 -12.09 -2.36
C ALA A 68 1.79 -12.39 -2.35
N SER A 69 1.01 -11.72 -1.50
CA SER A 69 -0.46 -11.84 -1.45
C SER A 69 -1.14 -10.97 -2.51
N VAL A 70 -0.68 -9.73 -2.64
CA VAL A 70 -1.27 -8.74 -3.56
C VAL A 70 -1.04 -9.12 -5.03
N GLY A 71 0.15 -9.61 -5.38
CA GLY A 71 0.48 -9.98 -6.75
C GLY A 71 -0.49 -10.99 -7.37
N PRO A 72 -0.73 -12.18 -6.75
CA PRO A 72 -1.73 -13.15 -7.23
C PRO A 72 -3.14 -12.57 -7.30
N PHE A 73 -3.54 -11.76 -6.31
CA PHE A 73 -4.84 -11.09 -6.30
C PHE A 73 -5.01 -10.18 -7.52
N LEU A 74 -4.02 -9.34 -7.81
CA LEU A 74 -4.04 -8.44 -8.98
C LEU A 74 -4.06 -9.23 -10.30
N GLN A 75 -3.26 -10.31 -10.40
CA GLN A 75 -3.21 -11.16 -11.58
C GLN A 75 -4.55 -11.87 -11.82
N LEU A 76 -5.14 -12.45 -10.77
CA LEU A 76 -6.45 -13.11 -10.84
C LEU A 76 -7.56 -12.13 -11.25
N GLY A 77 -7.53 -10.93 -10.70
CA GLY A 77 -8.45 -9.84 -11.03
C GLY A 77 -8.15 -9.17 -12.37
N ARG A 78 -7.12 -9.61 -13.11
CA ARG A 78 -6.64 -8.99 -14.36
C ARG A 78 -6.39 -7.50 -14.19
N VAL A 79 -5.82 -7.12 -13.03
CA VAL A 79 -5.47 -5.73 -12.73
C VAL A 79 -4.05 -5.45 -13.21
N ARG A 80 -3.92 -4.44 -14.06
CA ARG A 80 -2.64 -3.87 -14.48
C ARG A 80 -2.39 -2.57 -13.71
N ILE A 81 -1.15 -2.34 -13.32
CA ILE A 81 -0.73 -1.08 -12.74
C ILE A 81 0.15 -0.37 -13.75
N ASP A 82 -0.28 0.80 -14.17
CA ASP A 82 0.46 1.72 -15.03
C ASP A 82 1.11 2.79 -14.13
N LEU A 83 2.42 2.67 -13.92
CA LEU A 83 3.18 3.57 -13.05
C LEU A 83 4.02 4.51 -13.90
N VAL A 84 3.69 5.80 -13.85
CA VAL A 84 4.33 6.85 -14.63
C VAL A 84 5.07 7.82 -13.71
N GLY A 85 6.27 8.22 -14.08
CA GLY A 85 7.06 9.22 -13.35
C GLY A 85 7.75 8.70 -12.10
N ALA A 86 7.88 7.38 -11.92
CA ALA A 86 8.53 6.79 -10.75
C ALA A 86 10.03 7.17 -10.65
N GLU A 87 10.65 7.49 -11.77
CA GLU A 87 12.03 8.00 -11.85
C GLU A 87 12.23 9.37 -11.20
N LYS A 88 11.15 10.14 -11.01
CA LYS A 88 11.17 11.43 -10.32
C LYS A 88 11.28 11.29 -8.81
N LEU A 89 10.91 10.13 -8.26
CA LEU A 89 10.93 9.91 -6.81
C LEU A 89 12.34 10.01 -6.28
N PRO A 90 12.53 10.74 -5.17
CA PRO A 90 13.87 10.95 -4.61
C PRO A 90 14.45 9.65 -4.06
N GLU A 91 15.76 9.59 -3.99
CA GLU A 91 16.46 8.59 -3.20
C GLU A 91 16.31 8.93 -1.71
N GLY A 92 16.22 7.89 -0.87
CA GLY A 92 16.07 8.05 0.58
C GLY A 92 14.65 8.35 1.03
N GLY A 93 14.52 9.09 2.14
CA GLY A 93 13.24 9.36 2.78
C GLY A 93 12.46 10.50 2.16
N PHE A 94 11.17 10.31 1.94
CA PHE A 94 10.26 11.35 1.44
C PHE A 94 8.84 11.12 1.96
N LEU A 95 8.05 12.19 1.94
CA LEU A 95 6.61 12.11 2.15
C LEU A 95 5.92 11.95 0.79
N LEU A 96 5.06 10.94 0.65
CA LEU A 96 4.18 10.77 -0.49
C LEU A 96 2.77 11.18 -0.11
N VAL A 97 2.14 12.05 -0.89
CA VAL A 97 0.72 12.39 -0.73
C VAL A 97 -0.03 12.13 -2.02
N GLY A 98 -1.31 11.82 -1.93
CA GLY A 98 -2.14 11.55 -3.11
C GLY A 98 -3.63 11.68 -2.81
N ASN A 99 -4.44 11.58 -3.87
CA ASN A 99 -5.88 11.45 -3.77
C ASN A 99 -6.28 10.05 -3.27
N HIS A 100 -7.41 9.95 -2.56
CA HIS A 100 -7.88 8.69 -1.97
C HIS A 100 -9.28 8.33 -2.48
N ARG A 101 -9.35 7.33 -3.34
CA ARG A 101 -10.58 6.89 -4.00
C ARG A 101 -11.03 5.50 -3.54
N SER A 102 -10.08 4.65 -3.14
CA SER A 102 -10.32 3.23 -2.89
C SER A 102 -9.41 2.67 -1.81
N ASP A 103 -9.81 1.57 -1.18
CA ASP A 103 -8.94 0.77 -0.32
C ASP A 103 -7.76 0.16 -1.11
N PHE A 104 -7.88 0.11 -2.43
CA PHE A 104 -6.81 -0.38 -3.30
C PHE A 104 -5.72 0.67 -3.59
N ASP A 105 -5.93 1.97 -3.30
CA ASP A 105 -4.90 3.00 -3.52
C ASP A 105 -3.58 2.68 -2.81
N PRO A 106 -3.55 2.48 -1.47
CA PRO A 106 -2.31 2.14 -0.78
C PRO A 106 -1.77 0.78 -1.22
N VAL A 107 -2.65 -0.18 -1.51
CA VAL A 107 -2.26 -1.54 -1.92
C VAL A 107 -1.52 -1.53 -3.25
N THR A 108 -2.09 -0.83 -4.26
CA THR A 108 -1.49 -0.71 -5.59
C THR A 108 -0.22 0.12 -5.58
N ALA A 109 -0.19 1.23 -4.80
CA ALA A 109 1.00 2.06 -4.64
C ALA A 109 2.14 1.29 -3.94
N MET A 110 1.87 0.59 -2.83
CA MET A 110 2.88 -0.24 -2.14
C MET A 110 3.40 -1.36 -3.05
N TYR A 111 2.52 -1.98 -3.84
CA TYR A 111 2.93 -3.04 -4.76
C TYR A 111 3.77 -2.50 -5.92
N ALA A 112 3.37 -1.39 -6.52
CA ALA A 112 4.10 -0.75 -7.62
C ALA A 112 5.47 -0.23 -7.17
N LEU A 113 5.53 0.40 -5.98
CA LEU A 113 6.73 1.00 -5.39
C LEU A 113 7.41 0.08 -4.34
N ARG A 114 7.24 -1.24 -4.45
CA ARG A 114 7.79 -2.21 -3.48
C ARG A 114 9.31 -2.14 -3.33
N GLY A 115 10.01 -1.74 -4.39
CA GLY A 115 11.47 -1.51 -4.36
C GLY A 115 11.88 -0.30 -3.51
N ARG A 116 10.97 0.65 -3.27
CA ARG A 116 11.19 1.86 -2.46
C ARG A 116 10.81 1.67 -0.98
N GLY A 117 10.25 0.52 -0.61
CA GLY A 117 9.84 0.26 0.76
C GLY A 117 8.73 1.18 1.28
N LEU A 118 7.89 1.74 0.39
CA LEU A 118 6.79 2.63 0.73
C LEU A 118 5.83 1.98 1.73
N THR A 119 5.49 2.72 2.79
CA THR A 119 4.47 2.36 3.77
C THR A 119 3.48 3.50 3.95
N PHE A 120 2.36 3.27 4.64
CA PHE A 120 1.30 4.27 4.77
C PHE A 120 0.89 4.52 6.22
N VAL A 121 0.40 5.73 6.49
CA VAL A 121 -0.45 5.97 7.64
C VAL A 121 -1.83 5.39 7.33
N THR A 122 -2.25 4.44 8.14
CA THR A 122 -3.50 3.69 7.95
C THR A 122 -4.49 3.96 9.09
N LYS A 123 -5.77 3.73 8.83
CA LYS A 123 -6.82 3.86 9.83
C LYS A 123 -6.69 2.74 10.88
N LYS A 124 -6.95 3.05 12.16
CA LYS A 124 -6.86 2.12 13.28
C LYS A 124 -7.65 0.83 13.04
N GLU A 125 -8.85 0.93 12.45
CA GLU A 125 -9.71 -0.22 12.20
C GLU A 125 -9.09 -1.22 11.21
N ASN A 126 -8.23 -0.77 10.30
CA ASN A 126 -7.51 -1.68 9.39
C ASN A 126 -6.50 -2.55 10.16
N THR A 127 -5.96 -2.04 11.27
CA THR A 127 -4.99 -2.77 12.10
C THR A 127 -5.66 -3.77 13.06
N THR A 128 -6.99 -3.71 13.21
CA THR A 128 -7.75 -4.66 14.02
C THR A 128 -8.22 -5.89 13.25
N ILE A 129 -8.16 -5.86 11.92
CA ILE A 129 -8.52 -7.00 11.07
C ILE A 129 -7.67 -8.21 11.47
N PRO A 130 -8.27 -9.38 11.75
CA PRO A 130 -7.52 -10.58 12.06
C PRO A 130 -6.47 -10.90 10.98
N VAL A 131 -5.28 -11.32 11.40
CA VAL A 131 -4.12 -11.61 10.52
C VAL A 131 -3.67 -10.40 9.72
N ALA A 132 -4.49 -9.89 8.81
CA ALA A 132 -4.14 -8.79 7.90
C ALA A 132 -3.68 -7.52 8.65
N GLY A 133 -4.37 -7.14 9.72
CA GLY A 133 -4.02 -5.96 10.51
C GLY A 133 -2.63 -6.04 11.13
N ARG A 134 -2.25 -7.22 11.63
CA ARG A 134 -0.90 -7.46 12.15
C ARG A 134 0.16 -7.43 11.04
N ILE A 135 -0.13 -8.02 9.89
CA ILE A 135 0.78 -7.97 8.72
C ILE A 135 0.97 -6.53 8.24
N ILE A 136 -0.09 -5.72 8.21
CA ILE A 136 -0.02 -4.29 7.88
C ILE A 136 0.90 -3.56 8.86
N LEU A 137 0.75 -3.77 10.17
CA LEU A 137 1.62 -3.18 11.19
C LEU A 137 3.07 -3.67 11.04
N GLY A 138 3.28 -4.97 10.89
CA GLY A 138 4.60 -5.58 10.70
C GLY A 138 5.32 -5.06 9.45
N SER A 139 4.58 -4.64 8.41
CA SER A 139 5.16 -4.02 7.22
C SER A 139 5.66 -2.59 7.46
N GLY A 140 5.30 -1.99 8.61
CA GLY A 140 5.68 -0.64 8.99
C GLY A 140 4.59 0.41 8.72
N CYS A 141 3.36 0.04 8.39
CA CYS A 141 2.27 1.00 8.34
C CYS A 141 1.97 1.54 9.74
N LEU A 142 1.72 2.85 9.84
CA LEU A 142 1.43 3.53 11.09
C LEU A 142 -0.07 3.62 11.31
N SER A 143 -0.54 3.16 12.48
CA SER A 143 -1.95 3.22 12.86
C SER A 143 -2.34 4.61 13.36
N LEU A 144 -3.44 5.15 12.84
CA LEU A 144 -3.98 6.45 13.25
C LEU A 144 -5.46 6.31 13.65
N ASP A 145 -5.75 6.66 14.89
CA ASP A 145 -7.11 6.97 15.32
C ASP A 145 -7.44 8.43 14.96
N ARG A 146 -8.36 8.59 14.03
CA ARG A 146 -8.72 9.91 13.49
C ARG A 146 -9.59 10.74 14.41
N SER A 147 -10.07 10.15 15.50
CA SER A 147 -10.86 10.83 16.55
C SER A 147 -9.98 11.41 17.66
N ASP A 148 -8.68 11.08 17.69
CA ASP A 148 -7.71 11.52 18.69
C ASP A 148 -6.64 12.42 18.06
N ASP A 149 -6.79 13.73 18.23
CA ASP A 149 -5.84 14.71 17.69
C ASP A 149 -4.45 14.62 18.34
N ARG A 150 -4.36 14.18 19.61
CA ARG A 150 -3.07 13.98 20.29
C ARG A 150 -2.33 12.81 19.66
N GLN A 151 -3.04 11.72 19.39
CA GLN A 151 -2.46 10.58 18.67
C GLN A 151 -2.03 11.00 17.25
N GLY A 152 -2.83 11.85 16.58
CA GLY A 152 -2.49 12.40 15.28
C GLY A 152 -1.10 13.08 15.27
N LEU A 153 -0.83 13.92 16.26
CA LEU A 153 0.47 14.57 16.40
C LEU A 153 1.61 13.57 16.66
N MET A 154 1.37 12.55 17.50
CA MET A 154 2.37 11.50 17.77
C MET A 154 2.70 10.72 16.49
N VAL A 155 1.69 10.37 15.69
CA VAL A 155 1.88 9.67 14.42
C VAL A 155 2.69 10.55 13.44
N ILE A 156 2.40 11.84 13.33
CA ILE A 156 3.21 12.75 12.49
C ILE A 156 4.67 12.80 12.95
N ARG A 157 4.92 12.84 14.26
CA ARG A 157 6.31 12.75 14.79
C ARG A 157 7.01 11.43 14.44
N GLN A 158 6.27 10.31 14.46
CA GLN A 158 6.80 9.01 14.02
C GLN A 158 7.13 9.03 12.52
N VAL A 159 6.23 9.59 11.69
CA VAL A 159 6.45 9.78 10.24
C VAL A 159 7.74 10.57 10.02
N VAL A 160 7.90 11.70 10.70
CA VAL A 160 9.12 12.54 10.60
C VAL A 160 10.39 11.74 10.94
N ARG A 161 10.39 11.01 12.04
CA ARG A 161 11.53 10.18 12.46
C ARG A 161 11.90 9.15 11.41
N ARG A 162 10.89 8.47 10.85
CA ARG A 162 11.09 7.41 9.85
C ARG A 162 11.58 7.96 8.52
N ILE A 163 11.04 9.09 8.07
CA ILE A 163 11.51 9.77 6.86
C ILE A 163 12.98 10.19 7.03
N ARG A 164 13.36 10.74 8.18
CA ARG A 164 14.77 11.08 8.49
C ARG A 164 15.70 9.85 8.49
N ASN A 165 15.15 8.68 8.76
CA ASN A 165 15.87 7.40 8.66
C ASN A 165 15.87 6.82 7.23
N GLY A 166 15.43 7.58 6.23
CA GLY A 166 15.48 7.18 4.82
C GLY A 166 14.25 6.42 4.33
N GLU A 167 13.12 6.39 5.09
CA GLU A 167 11.93 5.65 4.68
C GLU A 167 10.95 6.52 3.89
N ALA A 168 10.30 5.92 2.88
CA ALA A 168 9.20 6.53 2.15
C ALA A 168 7.87 6.28 2.87
N ILE A 169 7.15 7.34 3.23
CA ILE A 169 5.88 7.25 3.94
C ILE A 169 4.77 7.94 3.15
N GLY A 170 3.67 7.21 2.91
CA GLY A 170 2.48 7.73 2.24
C GLY A 170 1.43 8.21 3.23
N ILE A 171 0.80 9.34 2.93
CA ILE A 171 -0.37 9.86 3.63
C ILE A 171 -1.39 10.33 2.60
N TYR A 172 -2.65 9.94 2.80
CA TYR A 172 -3.76 10.51 2.04
C TYR A 172 -4.34 11.69 2.83
N PRO A 173 -4.10 12.95 2.37
CA PRO A 173 -4.48 14.13 3.16
C PRO A 173 -6.00 14.29 3.34
N GLU A 174 -6.80 13.70 2.45
CA GLU A 174 -8.26 13.66 2.58
C GLU A 174 -8.74 12.97 3.87
N GLY A 175 -7.91 12.09 4.41
CA GLY A 175 -8.22 11.34 5.63
C GLY A 175 -9.36 10.32 5.47
N THR A 176 -10.08 10.30 4.36
CA THR A 176 -11.11 9.31 4.00
C THR A 176 -11.20 9.19 2.49
N ARG A 177 -11.90 8.17 1.99
CA ARG A 177 -12.07 7.94 0.55
C ARG A 177 -13.14 8.85 -0.04
N SER A 178 -12.84 9.47 -1.17
CA SER A 178 -13.83 10.14 -2.00
C SER A 178 -14.68 9.11 -2.73
N LYS A 179 -16.00 9.16 -2.54
CA LYS A 179 -16.97 8.30 -3.24
C LYS A 179 -17.42 8.89 -4.59
N THR A 180 -17.21 10.19 -4.77
CA THR A 180 -17.62 10.93 -5.97
C THR A 180 -16.51 11.09 -7.00
N GLY A 181 -15.27 10.74 -6.62
CA GLY A 181 -14.08 10.97 -7.43
C GLY A 181 -13.53 12.41 -7.34
N GLN A 182 -14.24 13.32 -6.68
CA GLN A 182 -13.75 14.68 -6.41
C GLN A 182 -12.83 14.67 -5.18
N LEU A 183 -11.82 15.53 -5.17
CA LEU A 183 -10.95 15.69 -4.02
C LEU A 183 -11.72 16.28 -2.83
N LEU A 184 -11.65 15.59 -1.71
CA LEU A 184 -12.18 16.04 -0.44
C LEU A 184 -11.29 17.13 0.19
N PRO A 185 -11.77 17.89 1.19
CA PRO A 185 -10.94 18.80 1.97
C PRO A 185 -9.74 18.09 2.59
N PHE A 186 -8.58 18.71 2.56
CA PHE A 186 -7.36 18.14 3.11
C PHE A 186 -7.21 18.44 4.60
N ARG A 187 -6.70 17.47 5.34
CA ARG A 187 -6.21 17.64 6.72
C ARG A 187 -4.79 18.20 6.65
N MET A 188 -4.67 19.53 6.71
CA MET A 188 -3.43 20.26 6.46
C MET A 188 -2.26 19.87 7.37
N GLY A 189 -2.55 19.37 8.60
CA GLY A 189 -1.52 18.96 9.54
C GLY A 189 -0.57 17.87 9.05
N CYS A 190 -0.96 17.06 8.04
CA CYS A 190 -0.09 16.03 7.49
C CYS A 190 1.14 16.60 6.75
N PHE A 191 1.03 17.81 6.18
CA PHE A 191 2.13 18.47 5.45
C PHE A 191 3.28 18.90 6.37
N LYS A 192 3.01 19.11 7.68
CA LYS A 192 4.06 19.33 8.69
C LYS A 192 5.09 18.21 8.70
N ALA A 193 4.71 16.99 8.30
CA ALA A 193 5.65 15.87 8.26
C ALA A 193 6.82 16.14 7.30
N ALA A 194 6.55 16.69 6.10
CA ALA A 194 7.60 17.03 5.14
C ALA A 194 8.49 18.17 5.64
N GLN A 195 7.88 19.22 6.19
CA GLN A 195 8.61 20.37 6.73
C GLN A 195 9.49 19.98 7.92
N TRP A 196 8.93 19.25 8.90
CA TRP A 196 9.69 18.84 10.08
C TRP A 196 10.75 17.78 9.78
N ALA A 197 10.51 16.90 8.78
CA ALA A 197 11.52 15.96 8.32
C ALA A 197 12.61 16.62 7.46
N LYS A 198 12.36 17.82 6.92
CA LYS A 198 13.18 18.50 5.91
C LYS A 198 13.39 17.60 4.68
N CYS A 199 12.29 17.08 4.15
CA CYS A 199 12.33 16.10 3.07
C CYS A 199 11.48 16.54 1.86
N PRO A 200 11.72 15.98 0.68
CA PRO A 200 10.85 16.19 -0.47
C PRO A 200 9.43 15.67 -0.24
N LEU A 201 8.46 16.35 -0.87
CA LEU A 201 7.04 15.98 -0.90
C LEU A 201 6.68 15.49 -2.31
N ALA A 202 6.46 14.20 -2.46
CA ALA A 202 6.02 13.60 -3.73
C ALA A 202 4.49 13.58 -3.83
N VAL A 203 3.95 13.96 -4.98
CA VAL A 203 2.50 14.00 -5.24
C VAL A 203 2.15 12.89 -6.23
N LEU A 204 1.35 11.92 -5.78
CA LEU A 204 0.89 10.75 -6.54
C LEU A 204 -0.59 10.89 -6.89
N LYS A 205 -0.93 10.92 -8.17
CA LYS A 205 -2.30 10.81 -8.64
C LYS A 205 -2.64 9.35 -8.88
N THR A 206 -3.75 8.87 -8.29
CA THR A 206 -4.28 7.52 -8.49
C THR A 206 -5.60 7.61 -9.23
N GLU A 207 -5.75 6.83 -10.31
CA GLU A 207 -6.96 6.77 -11.13
C GLU A 207 -7.41 5.32 -11.28
N ASP A 208 -8.74 5.11 -11.32
CA ASP A 208 -9.42 3.82 -11.58
C ASP A 208 -9.20 2.71 -10.53
N SER A 209 -8.60 3.02 -9.38
CA SER A 209 -8.40 2.05 -8.30
C SER A 209 -9.71 1.58 -7.68
N GLU A 210 -10.76 2.40 -7.69
CA GLU A 210 -12.11 2.05 -7.23
C GLU A 210 -12.78 0.99 -8.12
N LEU A 211 -12.31 0.85 -9.36
CA LEU A 211 -12.81 -0.15 -10.29
C LEU A 211 -12.27 -1.57 -10.00
N VAL A 212 -11.17 -1.70 -9.24
CA VAL A 212 -10.55 -2.99 -8.96
C VAL A 212 -11.54 -3.97 -8.35
N GLY A 213 -12.21 -3.60 -7.25
CA GLY A 213 -13.21 -4.45 -6.62
C GLY A 213 -14.45 -4.66 -7.48
N ARG A 214 -14.90 -3.62 -8.18
CA ARG A 214 -16.10 -3.66 -9.03
C ARG A 214 -15.93 -4.60 -10.24
N ASN A 215 -14.73 -4.60 -10.82
CA ASN A 215 -14.42 -5.36 -12.03
C ASN A 215 -13.81 -6.74 -11.74
N PHE A 216 -13.49 -7.05 -10.47
CA PHE A 216 -12.80 -8.29 -10.10
C PHE A 216 -13.47 -9.52 -10.71
N LEU A 217 -12.69 -10.36 -11.42
CA LEU A 217 -13.10 -11.51 -12.22
C LEU A 217 -14.07 -11.23 -13.38
N ARG A 218 -14.57 -10.01 -13.55
CA ARG A 218 -15.52 -9.65 -14.62
C ARG A 218 -14.82 -9.10 -15.85
N ARG A 219 -13.98 -8.08 -15.67
CA ARG A 219 -13.24 -7.42 -16.76
C ARG A 219 -11.88 -6.89 -16.28
N PRO A 220 -10.90 -6.74 -17.18
CA PRO A 220 -9.61 -6.14 -16.85
C PRO A 220 -9.78 -4.72 -16.31
N THR A 221 -8.89 -4.33 -15.41
CA THR A 221 -8.80 -2.96 -14.88
C THR A 221 -7.36 -2.49 -14.99
N THR A 222 -7.16 -1.27 -15.47
CA THR A 222 -5.84 -0.60 -15.39
C THR A 222 -5.92 0.48 -14.33
N VAL A 223 -5.15 0.33 -13.27
CA VAL A 223 -4.95 1.38 -12.25
C VAL A 223 -3.77 2.21 -12.69
N ARG A 224 -3.99 3.51 -12.91
CA ARG A 224 -2.91 4.44 -13.25
C ARG A 224 -2.42 5.14 -12.00
N LEU A 225 -1.11 5.07 -11.79
CA LEU A 225 -0.38 5.77 -10.73
C LEU A 225 0.60 6.74 -11.39
N THR A 226 0.37 8.03 -11.21
CA THR A 226 1.23 9.07 -11.83
C THR A 226 1.90 9.91 -10.75
N VAL A 227 3.24 9.88 -10.70
CA VAL A 227 4.00 10.84 -9.90
C VAL A 227 3.96 12.18 -10.64
N LYS A 228 3.03 13.04 -10.24
CA LYS A 228 2.75 14.33 -10.89
C LYS A 228 3.87 15.33 -10.64
N ALA A 229 4.34 15.40 -9.41
CA ALA A 229 5.41 16.32 -9.02
C ALA A 229 6.17 15.78 -7.80
N VAL A 230 7.39 16.25 -7.64
CA VAL A 230 8.17 16.14 -6.41
C VAL A 230 8.59 17.56 -6.04
N LEU A 231 8.07 18.04 -4.91
CA LEU A 231 8.37 19.37 -4.39
C LEU A 231 9.58 19.23 -3.45
N PRO A 232 10.73 19.82 -3.77
CA PRO A 232 11.89 19.83 -2.88
C PRO A 232 11.56 20.55 -1.58
N TYR A 233 12.27 20.24 -0.50
CA TYR A 233 12.03 20.85 0.82
C TYR A 233 12.12 22.38 0.76
N GLU A 234 13.08 22.91 0.04
CA GLU A 234 13.34 24.35 -0.09
C GLU A 234 12.13 25.12 -0.65
N GLN A 235 11.33 24.47 -1.48
CA GLN A 235 10.12 25.07 -2.05
C GLN A 235 8.98 25.19 -1.04
N ILE A 236 8.94 24.32 -0.03
CA ILE A 236 7.84 24.23 0.94
C ILE A 236 8.25 24.69 2.34
N ALA A 237 9.52 25.03 2.55
CA ALA A 237 10.09 25.29 3.88
C ALA A 237 9.39 26.45 4.60
N ASP A 238 9.16 27.55 3.90
CA ASP A 238 8.60 28.79 4.44
C ASP A 238 7.08 28.95 4.19
N MET A 239 6.46 27.98 3.52
CA MET A 239 5.02 27.98 3.26
C MET A 239 4.24 27.55 4.51
N ASP A 240 3.04 28.07 4.69
CA ASP A 240 2.13 27.47 5.63
C ASP A 240 1.53 26.15 5.09
N THR A 241 0.93 25.34 5.96
CA THR A 241 0.39 24.03 5.55
C THR A 241 -0.85 24.14 4.66
N ALA A 242 -1.56 25.28 4.68
CA ALA A 242 -2.69 25.51 3.80
C ALA A 242 -2.21 25.83 2.37
N GLU A 243 -1.16 26.64 2.24
CA GLU A 243 -0.51 26.93 0.95
C GLU A 243 0.03 25.66 0.29
N ILE A 244 0.71 24.79 1.07
CA ILE A 244 1.18 23.48 0.58
C ILE A 244 -0.01 22.63 0.12
N GLY A 245 -1.08 22.58 0.93
CA GLY A 245 -2.29 21.84 0.60
C GLY A 245 -2.95 22.30 -0.70
N GLU A 246 -3.06 23.61 -0.93
CA GLU A 246 -3.62 24.17 -2.16
C GLU A 246 -2.71 23.93 -3.38
N MET A 247 -1.39 23.96 -3.20
CA MET A 247 -0.43 23.58 -4.24
C MET A 247 -0.61 22.10 -4.63
N VAL A 248 -0.67 21.20 -3.66
CA VAL A 248 -0.89 19.76 -3.89
C VAL A 248 -2.25 19.54 -4.56
N ARG A 249 -3.31 20.26 -4.14
CA ARG A 249 -4.63 20.15 -4.75
C ARG A 249 -4.59 20.53 -6.22
N ARG A 250 -3.96 21.66 -6.58
CA ARG A 250 -3.79 22.09 -7.99
C ARG A 250 -3.06 21.01 -8.80
N ILE A 251 -1.97 20.45 -8.28
CA ILE A 251 -1.19 19.40 -8.96
C ILE A 251 -2.05 18.15 -9.22
N LEU A 252 -2.92 17.75 -8.28
CA LEU A 252 -3.77 16.58 -8.41
C LEU A 252 -4.95 16.78 -9.36
N THR A 253 -5.39 18.03 -9.57
CA THR A 253 -6.52 18.35 -10.45
C THR A 253 -6.11 18.56 -11.91
N THR A 254 -4.84 18.81 -12.16
CA THR A 254 -4.24 18.79 -13.51
C THR A 254 -3.84 17.36 -13.92
#